data_d3077c126cd8513effeea56e698d80d5
#
_entry.id   d3077c126cd8513effeea56e698d80d5
#
_cell.length_a   1.000
_cell.length_b   1.000
_cell.length_c   1.000
_cell.angle_alpha   90.00
_cell.angle_beta   90.00
_cell.angle_gamma   90.00
#
_symmetry.space_group_name_H-M   'P 1'
#
loop_
_entity.id
_entity.type
_entity.pdbx_description
1 polymer ?
#
loop_
_entity_poly.entity_id
_entity_poly.type
_entity_poly.pdbx_seq_one_letter_code
_entity_poly.pdbx_strand_id
1 'polypeptide(L)'
;MTTRIGRVPAAGGRQKSAIARIVVGTPALAAVAALLLSTSERAGAQTIAITGGKVHPVSGPVIENGTVLVRDGKIVAVGANVTVPNGATRIDATGKWVTPGLINSLTSLGVAEINAVQATVDRSARGDSGIAASFPVWEGINPASTMFAPARNDGVTSVVVVPTGGLIAGQAALIDLVPGTLSDMLDKAPVAMVAQFGDPRSAGSNARGEQYVRLKEVLEDARIYARRRSEFERAQTRAFAARRADLEALIPVVEGRLPLMVNVDQSSDIDAIMRLAKEMNVKLIIVGAAESWKLADRLAAAGIPVIVGSMDNLPQSFSTLGNRQDAAALLQRAGAKVVLIGNGSGEEGFNVRNLKYDAGVAVAYGLPWDAALRSITLSPAEMLGVANRIGSLQPGRDANIVVWSGDPFEFTTKVEHVLIRGREVAQPSRQDELMQRYKTYPPAYRKP
;
A
#
# COMPACT_ATOMS: atom_id res chain seq x y z
N MET A 1 -55.28 -20.32 31.41
CA MET A 1 -56.25 -19.21 31.31
C MET A 1 -56.27 -18.80 29.84
N THR A 2 -57.36 -19.14 29.18
CA THR A 2 -57.75 -19.02 27.80
C THR A 2 -58.42 -17.64 27.54
N THR A 3 -58.07 -16.92 26.50
CA THR A 3 -58.99 -15.90 25.92
C THR A 3 -58.60 -15.68 24.43
N ARG A 4 -59.28 -16.22 23.63
CA ARG A 4 -60.31 -16.02 22.59
C ARG A 4 -60.03 -14.88 21.57
N ILE A 5 -59.98 -15.35 20.38
CA ILE A 5 -60.00 -14.75 19.03
C ILE A 5 -61.30 -13.94 18.83
N GLY A 6 -61.21 -12.72 18.23
CA GLY A 6 -62.28 -11.95 17.65
C GLY A 6 -62.14 -11.77 16.13
N ARG A 7 -63.01 -12.39 15.36
CA ARG A 7 -63.25 -12.14 13.91
C ARG A 7 -64.12 -10.92 13.72
N VAL A 8 -63.85 -10.11 12.71
CA VAL A 8 -64.75 -9.08 12.15
C VAL A 8 -64.86 -9.30 10.65
N PRO A 9 -66.07 -9.13 10.07
CA PRO A 9 -66.43 -9.63 8.76
C PRO A 9 -66.18 -8.65 7.60
N ALA A 10 -66.13 -9.20 6.40
CA ALA A 10 -66.06 -8.51 5.12
C ALA A 10 -67.38 -7.85 4.74
N ALA A 11 -67.34 -6.60 4.24
CA ALA A 11 -68.43 -5.95 3.52
C ALA A 11 -67.89 -5.53 2.15
N GLY A 12 -68.52 -6.04 1.10
CA GLY A 12 -68.25 -5.69 -0.28
C GLY A 12 -68.91 -4.36 -0.67
N GLY A 13 -68.25 -3.62 -1.52
CA GLY A 13 -68.80 -2.44 -2.18
C GLY A 13 -68.13 -2.25 -3.54
N ARG A 14 -68.85 -2.65 -4.60
CA ARG A 14 -68.46 -2.33 -5.98
C ARG A 14 -68.73 -0.86 -6.26
N GLN A 15 -67.72 -0.08 -6.55
CA GLN A 15 -67.89 1.22 -7.20
C GLN A 15 -67.19 1.20 -8.57
N LYS A 16 -68.00 1.37 -9.61
CA LYS A 16 -67.56 1.63 -10.98
C LYS A 16 -67.10 3.09 -11.04
N SER A 17 -65.85 3.35 -11.34
CA SER A 17 -65.41 4.68 -11.70
C SER A 17 -64.96 4.72 -13.17
N ALA A 18 -65.52 5.71 -13.87
CA ALA A 18 -65.27 5.99 -15.28
C ALA A 18 -63.85 6.46 -15.52
N ILE A 19 -63.20 5.88 -16.54
CA ILE A 19 -61.90 6.31 -17.02
C ILE A 19 -62.09 7.52 -17.95
N ALA A 20 -61.77 8.71 -17.47
CA ALA A 20 -61.59 9.87 -18.34
C ALA A 20 -60.17 9.82 -18.91
N ARG A 21 -60.03 9.58 -20.21
CA ARG A 21 -58.77 9.70 -20.97
C ARG A 21 -58.46 11.20 -21.14
N ILE A 22 -57.47 11.70 -20.40
CA ILE A 22 -56.81 12.98 -20.69
C ILE A 22 -55.67 12.70 -21.67
N VAL A 23 -55.83 13.14 -22.90
CA VAL A 23 -54.77 13.20 -23.91
C VAL A 23 -53.95 14.46 -23.60
N VAL A 24 -52.84 14.31 -22.91
CA VAL A 24 -51.86 15.38 -22.73
C VAL A 24 -50.80 15.26 -23.83
N GLY A 25 -50.69 16.32 -24.60
CA GLY A 25 -49.87 16.37 -25.81
C GLY A 25 -48.36 16.27 -25.53
N THR A 26 -47.72 15.58 -26.44
CA THR A 26 -46.32 15.14 -26.48
C THR A 26 -45.18 16.17 -26.69
N PRO A 27 -45.36 17.52 -26.66
CA PRO A 27 -44.18 18.40 -26.75
C PRO A 27 -43.54 18.79 -25.40
N ALA A 28 -44.24 18.62 -24.27
CA ALA A 28 -43.70 19.05 -22.96
C ALA A 28 -42.66 18.04 -22.37
N LEU A 29 -42.79 16.75 -22.65
CA LEU A 29 -41.81 15.74 -22.17
C LEU A 29 -40.45 15.78 -22.92
N ALA A 30 -40.45 16.21 -24.19
CA ALA A 30 -39.19 16.34 -24.95
C ALA A 30 -38.32 17.54 -24.47
N ALA A 31 -38.95 18.61 -24.00
CA ALA A 31 -38.23 19.77 -23.48
C ALA A 31 -37.60 19.51 -22.09
N VAL A 32 -38.24 18.73 -21.23
CA VAL A 32 -37.68 18.36 -19.92
C VAL A 32 -36.53 17.34 -20.06
N ALA A 33 -36.63 16.39 -21.01
CA ALA A 33 -35.54 15.49 -21.32
C ALA A 33 -34.30 16.18 -21.93
N ALA A 34 -34.53 17.24 -22.75
CA ALA A 34 -33.42 18.04 -23.30
C ALA A 34 -32.76 18.95 -22.25
N LEU A 35 -33.49 19.41 -21.22
CA LEU A 35 -32.92 20.18 -20.11
C LEU A 35 -32.13 19.30 -19.11
N LEU A 36 -32.46 18.00 -18.97
CA LEU A 36 -31.75 17.07 -18.11
C LEU A 36 -30.46 16.50 -18.77
N LEU A 37 -30.31 16.63 -20.09
CA LEU A 37 -29.12 16.23 -20.84
C LEU A 37 -28.06 17.33 -20.93
N SER A 38 -28.35 18.56 -20.54
CA SER A 38 -27.45 19.71 -20.66
C SER A 38 -26.64 20.04 -19.40
N THR A 39 -26.78 19.27 -18.30
CA THR A 39 -26.01 19.49 -17.07
C THR A 39 -25.04 18.34 -16.75
N SER A 40 -24.61 17.58 -17.75
CA SER A 40 -23.28 16.95 -17.64
C SER A 40 -22.27 18.07 -17.74
N GLU A 41 -22.00 18.80 -16.66
CA GLU A 41 -20.72 19.44 -16.49
C GLU A 41 -19.68 18.34 -16.71
N ARG A 42 -19.13 18.27 -17.92
CA ARG A 42 -17.83 17.62 -18.14
C ARG A 42 -16.95 18.29 -17.11
N ALA A 43 -16.62 17.57 -16.01
CA ALA A 43 -15.56 17.98 -15.12
C ALA A 43 -14.40 18.34 -16.04
N GLY A 44 -14.15 19.63 -16.24
CA GLY A 44 -13.18 20.10 -17.22
C GLY A 44 -11.88 19.40 -16.90
N ALA A 45 -11.25 18.81 -17.91
CA ALA A 45 -10.00 18.07 -17.78
C ALA A 45 -9.01 18.91 -16.97
N GLN A 46 -8.82 18.56 -15.69
CA GLN A 46 -7.97 19.33 -14.80
C GLN A 46 -6.52 19.20 -15.29
N THR A 47 -6.00 20.28 -15.84
CA THR A 47 -4.59 20.36 -16.24
C THR A 47 -3.80 21.12 -15.19
N ILE A 48 -2.74 20.50 -14.67
CA ILE A 48 -1.82 21.08 -13.70
C ILE A 48 -0.43 21.11 -14.30
N ALA A 49 0.29 22.22 -14.16
CA ALA A 49 1.68 22.36 -14.56
C ALA A 49 2.54 22.74 -13.36
N ILE A 50 3.44 21.86 -12.95
CA ILE A 50 4.48 22.13 -11.95
C ILE A 50 5.70 22.62 -12.72
N THR A 51 6.14 23.87 -12.50
CA THR A 51 7.12 24.55 -13.36
C THR A 51 8.33 25.05 -12.59
N GLY A 52 9.51 25.04 -13.23
CA GLY A 52 10.73 25.68 -12.71
C GLY A 52 11.46 24.90 -11.63
N GLY A 53 11.04 23.67 -11.34
CA GLY A 53 11.62 22.85 -10.28
C GLY A 53 12.84 22.02 -10.74
N LYS A 54 13.63 21.58 -9.75
CA LYS A 54 14.61 20.50 -9.94
C LYS A 54 13.85 19.17 -9.91
N VAL A 55 13.58 18.64 -11.12
CA VAL A 55 12.77 17.42 -11.26
C VAL A 55 13.66 16.18 -11.24
N HIS A 56 13.36 15.25 -10.33
CA HIS A 56 13.97 13.94 -10.21
C HIS A 56 13.01 12.86 -10.77
N PRO A 57 13.10 12.50 -12.06
CA PRO A 57 12.17 11.52 -12.64
C PRO A 57 12.34 10.11 -12.10
N VAL A 58 13.50 9.79 -11.52
CA VAL A 58 13.94 8.46 -11.02
C VAL A 58 14.21 7.46 -12.16
N SER A 59 13.52 7.61 -13.28
CA SER A 59 13.67 6.76 -14.48
C SER A 59 14.60 7.36 -15.55
N GLY A 60 15.22 8.50 -15.24
CA GLY A 60 16.11 9.24 -16.13
C GLY A 60 16.92 10.30 -15.37
N PRO A 61 17.70 11.12 -16.05
CA PRO A 61 18.53 12.14 -15.42
C PRO A 61 17.67 13.22 -14.76
N VAL A 62 18.26 13.91 -13.79
CA VAL A 62 17.68 15.10 -13.16
C VAL A 62 17.51 16.20 -14.19
N ILE A 63 16.40 16.92 -14.11
CA ILE A 63 16.05 18.02 -15.02
C ILE A 63 16.03 19.31 -14.19
N GLU A 64 17.04 20.14 -14.38
CA GLU A 64 17.08 21.48 -13.79
C GLU A 64 16.05 22.39 -14.48
N ASN A 65 15.36 23.24 -13.70
CA ASN A 65 14.28 24.09 -14.20
C ASN A 65 13.20 23.33 -15.01
N GLY A 66 12.90 22.09 -14.58
CA GLY A 66 11.99 21.19 -15.26
C GLY A 66 10.52 21.58 -15.07
N THR A 67 9.70 21.06 -15.97
CA THR A 67 8.23 21.14 -15.90
C THR A 67 7.64 19.75 -15.94
N VAL A 68 6.67 19.49 -15.05
CA VAL A 68 5.82 18.29 -15.07
C VAL A 68 4.40 18.73 -15.42
N LEU A 69 3.88 18.25 -16.54
CA LEU A 69 2.51 18.52 -16.99
C LEU A 69 1.61 17.33 -16.69
N VAL A 70 0.52 17.61 -15.98
CA VAL A 70 -0.49 16.62 -15.57
C VAL A 70 -1.81 16.95 -16.26
N ARG A 71 -2.51 15.92 -16.74
CA ARG A 71 -3.89 16.03 -17.26
C ARG A 71 -4.66 14.78 -16.90
N ASP A 72 -5.87 14.96 -16.40
CA ASP A 72 -6.78 13.85 -16.03
C ASP A 72 -6.13 12.80 -15.11
N GLY A 73 -5.38 13.28 -14.12
CA GLY A 73 -4.71 12.40 -13.15
C GLY A 73 -3.44 11.73 -13.65
N LYS A 74 -3.04 11.95 -14.90
CA LYS A 74 -1.85 11.34 -15.52
C LYS A 74 -0.78 12.37 -15.83
N ILE A 75 0.46 11.96 -15.75
CA ILE A 75 1.59 12.74 -16.29
C ILE A 75 1.53 12.65 -17.82
N VAL A 76 1.51 13.80 -18.49
CA VAL A 76 1.49 13.85 -19.97
C VAL A 76 2.83 14.28 -20.56
N ALA A 77 3.61 15.09 -19.84
CA ALA A 77 4.94 15.48 -20.25
C ALA A 77 5.84 15.80 -19.04
N VAL A 78 7.14 15.53 -19.18
CA VAL A 78 8.19 15.91 -18.22
C VAL A 78 9.41 16.36 -19.01
N GLY A 79 9.97 17.54 -18.71
CA GLY A 79 11.14 18.05 -19.41
C GLY A 79 11.45 19.51 -19.07
N ALA A 80 12.57 20.02 -19.60
CA ALA A 80 12.93 21.44 -19.45
C ALA A 80 12.09 22.36 -20.36
N ASN A 81 11.68 21.86 -21.51
CA ASN A 81 10.99 22.65 -22.57
C ASN A 81 9.55 22.17 -22.79
N VAL A 82 8.79 21.96 -21.72
CA VAL A 82 7.39 21.53 -21.82
C VAL A 82 6.49 22.74 -22.03
N THR A 83 5.71 22.74 -23.13
CA THR A 83 4.72 23.78 -23.38
C THR A 83 3.56 23.63 -22.42
N VAL A 84 3.31 24.65 -21.60
CA VAL A 84 2.19 24.71 -20.65
C VAL A 84 0.96 25.30 -21.34
N PRO A 85 -0.15 24.55 -21.43
CA PRO A 85 -1.38 25.04 -22.06
C PRO A 85 -1.97 26.24 -21.31
N ASN A 86 -2.66 27.11 -22.05
CA ASN A 86 -3.46 28.17 -21.45
C ASN A 86 -4.58 27.54 -20.58
N GLY A 87 -4.83 28.12 -19.40
CA GLY A 87 -5.84 27.62 -18.47
C GLY A 87 -5.36 26.47 -17.55
N ALA A 88 -4.10 26.02 -17.66
CA ALA A 88 -3.53 25.08 -16.69
C ALA A 88 -3.34 25.75 -15.32
N THR A 89 -3.73 25.05 -14.26
CA THR A 89 -3.36 25.45 -12.88
C THR A 89 -1.85 25.33 -12.72
N ARG A 90 -1.18 26.43 -12.35
CA ARG A 90 0.28 26.44 -12.21
C ARG A 90 0.70 26.31 -10.76
N ILE A 91 1.65 25.41 -10.51
CA ILE A 91 2.38 25.28 -9.25
C ILE A 91 3.82 25.73 -9.53
N ASP A 92 4.24 26.80 -8.88
CA ASP A 92 5.61 27.30 -8.99
C ASP A 92 6.55 26.47 -8.08
N ALA A 93 7.45 25.73 -8.71
CA ALA A 93 8.47 24.93 -8.06
C ALA A 93 9.88 25.53 -8.21
N THR A 94 10.00 26.82 -8.55
CA THR A 94 11.29 27.51 -8.69
C THR A 94 12.09 27.41 -7.38
N GLY A 95 13.32 26.88 -7.46
CA GLY A 95 14.17 26.62 -6.30
C GLY A 95 13.76 25.41 -5.46
N LYS A 96 12.76 24.66 -5.86
CA LYS A 96 12.19 23.50 -5.15
C LYS A 96 12.52 22.20 -5.91
N TRP A 97 12.34 21.08 -5.18
CA TRP A 97 12.56 19.76 -5.74
C TRP A 97 11.23 19.07 -6.06
N VAL A 98 11.19 18.31 -7.13
CA VAL A 98 9.99 17.60 -7.58
C VAL A 98 10.35 16.13 -7.77
N THR A 99 9.66 15.24 -7.02
CA THR A 99 9.90 13.80 -7.07
C THR A 99 8.60 13.05 -7.32
N PRO A 100 8.67 11.75 -7.71
CA PRO A 100 7.52 10.86 -7.55
C PRO A 100 7.09 10.84 -6.09
N GLY A 101 5.83 10.53 -5.84
CA GLY A 101 5.34 10.25 -4.50
C GLY A 101 6.02 9.04 -3.88
N LEU A 102 6.27 9.10 -2.57
CA LEU A 102 6.95 8.04 -1.84
C LEU A 102 6.04 6.84 -1.65
N ILE A 103 6.62 5.62 -1.70
CA ILE A 103 5.91 4.34 -1.54
C ILE A 103 6.52 3.59 -0.35
N ASN A 104 5.76 3.44 0.75
CA ASN A 104 6.20 2.59 1.85
C ASN A 104 5.66 1.16 1.67
N SER A 105 6.57 0.20 1.56
CA SER A 105 6.26 -1.17 1.16
C SER A 105 5.90 -2.12 2.31
N LEU A 106 5.87 -1.64 3.55
CA LEU A 106 5.55 -2.48 4.71
C LEU A 106 4.91 -1.63 5.81
N THR A 107 3.60 -1.69 5.96
CA THR A 107 2.89 -0.90 6.98
C THR A 107 1.68 -1.62 7.56
N SER A 108 1.23 -1.17 8.73
CA SER A 108 -0.09 -1.47 9.30
C SER A 108 -1.04 -0.27 9.23
N LEU A 109 -0.76 0.71 8.37
CA LEU A 109 -1.52 1.94 8.26
C LEU A 109 -2.98 1.66 7.89
N GLY A 110 -3.91 2.15 8.70
CA GLY A 110 -5.35 1.95 8.52
C GLY A 110 -5.90 0.65 9.09
N VAL A 111 -5.05 -0.34 9.46
CA VAL A 111 -5.49 -1.60 10.10
C VAL A 111 -5.02 -1.72 11.56
N ALA A 112 -4.33 -0.71 12.06
CA ALA A 112 -3.99 -0.57 13.47
C ALA A 112 -3.91 0.92 13.83
N GLU A 113 -4.77 1.40 14.72
CA GLU A 113 -4.75 2.78 15.22
C GLU A 113 -3.89 2.89 16.48
N ILE A 114 -4.14 2.03 17.47
CA ILE A 114 -3.44 2.01 18.76
C ILE A 114 -3.10 0.55 19.07
N ASN A 115 -1.84 0.17 18.93
CA ASN A 115 -1.39 -1.22 19.12
C ASN A 115 -1.75 -1.82 20.49
N ALA A 116 -1.83 -0.99 21.53
CA ALA A 116 -2.22 -1.43 22.87
C ALA A 116 -3.74 -1.67 23.05
N VAL A 117 -4.57 -1.26 22.08
CA VAL A 117 -6.03 -1.39 22.14
C VAL A 117 -6.48 -2.38 21.08
N GLN A 118 -6.69 -3.64 21.46
CA GLN A 118 -7.00 -4.73 20.53
C GLN A 118 -8.20 -4.45 19.62
N ALA A 119 -9.21 -3.73 20.09
CA ALA A 119 -10.38 -3.36 19.28
C ALA A 119 -10.06 -2.44 18.10
N THR A 120 -8.85 -1.93 18.01
CA THR A 120 -8.37 -1.05 16.91
C THR A 120 -7.30 -1.74 16.05
N VAL A 121 -7.11 -3.06 16.18
CA VAL A 121 -6.06 -3.82 15.52
C VAL A 121 -6.66 -4.95 14.69
N ASP A 122 -6.69 -4.74 13.36
CA ASP A 122 -7.28 -5.66 12.37
C ASP A 122 -6.23 -6.26 11.42
N ARG A 123 -4.93 -6.20 11.79
CA ARG A 123 -3.83 -6.62 10.93
C ARG A 123 -3.53 -8.11 10.94
N SER A 124 -4.16 -8.91 11.82
CA SER A 124 -3.80 -10.32 11.97
C SER A 124 -5.01 -11.22 12.05
N ALA A 125 -4.93 -12.39 11.41
CA ALA A 125 -5.86 -13.48 11.56
C ALA A 125 -5.20 -14.64 12.33
N ARG A 126 -5.99 -15.39 13.10
CA ARG A 126 -5.46 -16.57 13.82
C ARG A 126 -5.05 -17.68 12.86
N GLY A 127 -5.81 -17.86 11.77
CA GLY A 127 -5.62 -18.95 10.84
C GLY A 127 -5.82 -20.32 11.47
N ASP A 128 -5.75 -21.36 10.65
CA ASP A 128 -5.68 -22.73 11.13
C ASP A 128 -4.21 -23.13 11.30
N SER A 129 -3.81 -23.42 12.53
CA SER A 129 -2.42 -23.80 12.83
C SER A 129 -1.36 -22.79 12.27
N GLY A 130 -1.67 -21.48 12.27
CA GLY A 130 -0.78 -20.43 11.77
C GLY A 130 -0.79 -20.28 10.25
N ILE A 131 -1.76 -20.85 9.52
CA ILE A 131 -1.96 -20.64 8.10
C ILE A 131 -3.24 -19.81 7.91
N ALA A 132 -3.09 -18.60 7.42
CA ALA A 132 -4.17 -17.64 7.16
C ALA A 132 -4.09 -17.06 5.74
N ALA A 133 -3.69 -17.86 4.75
CA ALA A 133 -3.43 -17.40 3.39
C ALA A 133 -4.63 -16.71 2.73
N SER A 134 -5.84 -17.07 3.12
CA SER A 134 -7.09 -16.48 2.63
C SER A 134 -7.44 -15.13 3.28
N PHE A 135 -6.70 -14.69 4.31
CA PHE A 135 -6.98 -13.44 5.02
C PHE A 135 -6.65 -12.21 4.15
N PRO A 136 -7.65 -11.39 3.76
CA PRO A 136 -7.46 -10.18 2.99
C PRO A 136 -7.31 -8.99 3.94
N VAL A 137 -6.10 -8.51 4.21
CA VAL A 137 -5.85 -7.45 5.21
C VAL A 137 -6.60 -6.16 4.91
N TRP A 138 -6.89 -5.88 3.63
CA TRP A 138 -7.54 -4.64 3.21
C TRP A 138 -8.99 -4.49 3.66
N GLU A 139 -9.68 -5.58 3.97
CA GLU A 139 -11.06 -5.50 4.50
C GLU A 139 -11.11 -4.90 5.92
N GLY A 140 -9.97 -4.89 6.63
CA GLY A 140 -9.82 -4.25 7.93
C GLY A 140 -9.38 -2.79 7.86
N ILE A 141 -9.15 -2.22 6.67
CA ILE A 141 -8.69 -0.83 6.55
C ILE A 141 -9.80 0.14 6.94
N ASN A 142 -9.51 1.01 7.89
CA ASN A 142 -10.37 2.15 8.27
C ASN A 142 -10.01 3.39 7.44
N PRO A 143 -10.79 3.78 6.41
CA PRO A 143 -10.49 4.97 5.60
C PRO A 143 -10.52 6.29 6.37
N ALA A 144 -11.16 6.31 7.54
CA ALA A 144 -11.22 7.47 8.43
C ALA A 144 -10.05 7.53 9.43
N SER A 145 -9.05 6.65 9.32
CA SER A 145 -7.86 6.68 10.18
C SER A 145 -7.19 8.04 10.18
N THR A 146 -6.94 8.56 11.39
CA THR A 146 -6.24 9.84 11.57
C THR A 146 -4.77 9.79 11.18
N MET A 147 -4.24 8.59 10.91
CA MET A 147 -2.84 8.36 10.52
C MET A 147 -2.56 8.65 9.05
N PHE A 148 -3.58 8.68 8.18
CA PHE A 148 -3.38 8.92 6.75
C PHE A 148 -2.90 10.33 6.43
N ALA A 149 -3.48 11.36 7.07
CA ALA A 149 -3.13 12.74 6.79
C ALA A 149 -1.65 13.05 7.11
N PRO A 150 -1.08 12.67 8.28
CA PRO A 150 0.35 12.84 8.54
C PRO A 150 1.26 12.16 7.53
N ALA A 151 0.92 10.94 7.08
CA ALA A 151 1.72 10.21 6.09
C ALA A 151 1.72 10.95 4.73
N ARG A 152 0.54 11.40 4.26
CA ARG A 152 0.42 12.22 3.03
C ARG A 152 1.21 13.51 3.12
N ASN A 153 1.04 14.23 4.22
CA ASN A 153 1.67 15.55 4.43
C ASN A 153 3.20 15.45 4.49
N ASP A 154 3.75 14.25 4.70
CA ASP A 154 5.19 13.97 4.62
C ASP A 154 5.61 13.31 3.28
N GLY A 155 4.74 13.36 2.26
CA GLY A 155 5.06 12.98 0.88
C GLY A 155 4.85 11.50 0.56
N VAL A 156 4.31 10.69 1.48
CA VAL A 156 3.94 9.30 1.18
C VAL A 156 2.62 9.30 0.43
N THR A 157 2.62 8.80 -0.79
CA THR A 157 1.43 8.76 -1.66
C THR A 157 0.78 7.39 -1.70
N SER A 158 1.57 6.34 -1.51
CA SER A 158 1.08 4.96 -1.58
C SER A 158 1.75 4.10 -0.52
N VAL A 159 1.03 3.12 0.01
CA VAL A 159 1.57 2.18 1.00
C VAL A 159 1.12 0.76 0.74
N VAL A 160 1.95 -0.20 1.14
CA VAL A 160 1.55 -1.61 1.21
C VAL A 160 1.11 -1.92 2.63
N VAL A 161 -0.17 -2.23 2.78
CA VAL A 161 -0.72 -2.73 4.05
C VAL A 161 -0.48 -4.23 4.10
N VAL A 162 0.18 -4.70 5.16
CA VAL A 162 0.58 -6.10 5.30
C VAL A 162 -0.08 -6.75 6.52
N PRO A 163 -0.53 -8.01 6.39
CA PRO A 163 -0.95 -8.79 7.53
C PRO A 163 0.25 -9.27 8.35
N THR A 164 0.01 -9.57 9.62
CA THR A 164 1.03 -10.10 10.55
C THR A 164 0.54 -11.37 11.25
N GLY A 165 1.48 -12.16 11.76
CA GLY A 165 1.19 -13.37 12.55
C GLY A 165 1.10 -14.66 11.73
N GLY A 166 1.41 -15.78 12.36
CA GLY A 166 1.42 -17.10 11.75
C GLY A 166 2.57 -17.35 10.78
N LEU A 167 2.68 -18.57 10.30
CA LEU A 167 3.65 -18.97 9.27
C LEU A 167 3.28 -18.36 7.90
N ILE A 168 1.98 -18.32 7.59
CA ILE A 168 1.42 -17.57 6.46
C ILE A 168 0.39 -16.61 7.04
N ALA A 169 0.69 -15.32 7.00
CA ALA A 169 -0.10 -14.28 7.65
C ALA A 169 -1.33 -13.86 6.84
N GLY A 170 -1.27 -13.96 5.50
CA GLY A 170 -2.35 -13.54 4.61
C GLY A 170 -1.88 -12.71 3.42
N GLN A 171 -2.81 -11.99 2.83
CA GLN A 171 -2.63 -11.24 1.59
C GLN A 171 -2.44 -9.75 1.88
N ALA A 172 -1.39 -9.16 1.30
CA ALA A 172 -1.11 -7.73 1.35
C ALA A 172 -1.80 -6.95 0.23
N ALA A 173 -2.06 -5.66 0.46
CA ALA A 173 -2.64 -4.76 -0.52
C ALA A 173 -1.84 -3.47 -0.67
N LEU A 174 -1.80 -2.94 -1.89
CA LEU A 174 -1.30 -1.60 -2.19
C LEU A 174 -2.49 -0.63 -2.22
N ILE A 175 -2.39 0.44 -1.46
CA ILE A 175 -3.37 1.53 -1.45
C ILE A 175 -2.69 2.86 -1.76
N ASP A 176 -3.41 3.74 -2.44
CA ASP A 176 -3.07 5.16 -2.54
C ASP A 176 -3.71 5.92 -1.38
N LEU A 177 -2.98 6.87 -0.81
CA LEU A 177 -3.44 7.65 0.34
C LEU A 177 -4.41 8.77 -0.07
N VAL A 178 -5.37 8.49 -0.95
CA VAL A 178 -6.42 9.44 -1.33
C VAL A 178 -7.50 9.51 -0.25
N PRO A 179 -8.11 10.68 -0.01
CA PRO A 179 -9.33 10.76 0.79
C PRO A 179 -10.49 10.05 0.08
N GLY A 180 -11.31 9.32 0.84
CA GLY A 180 -12.46 8.63 0.27
C GLY A 180 -12.78 7.30 0.97
N THR A 181 -13.39 6.41 0.23
CA THR A 181 -13.72 5.04 0.66
C THR A 181 -12.54 4.08 0.44
N LEU A 182 -12.63 2.87 0.98
CA LEU A 182 -11.64 1.82 0.69
C LEU A 182 -11.50 1.58 -0.83
N SER A 183 -12.60 1.59 -1.57
CA SER A 183 -12.59 1.40 -3.02
C SER A 183 -11.84 2.52 -3.76
N ASP A 184 -11.86 3.75 -3.23
CA ASP A 184 -11.10 4.87 -3.81
C ASP A 184 -9.60 4.71 -3.55
N MET A 185 -9.24 4.18 -2.37
CA MET A 185 -7.86 3.99 -1.93
C MET A 185 -7.21 2.76 -2.56
N LEU A 186 -7.96 1.68 -2.75
CA LEU A 186 -7.42 0.39 -3.19
C LEU A 186 -6.86 0.48 -4.61
N ASP A 187 -5.55 0.28 -4.75
CA ASP A 187 -4.86 0.29 -6.03
C ASP A 187 -4.66 -1.09 -6.62
N LYS A 188 -4.17 -2.04 -5.79
CA LYS A 188 -3.98 -3.44 -6.18
C LYS A 188 -4.07 -4.36 -4.96
N ALA A 189 -4.93 -5.37 -5.03
CA ALA A 189 -5.06 -6.43 -4.04
C ALA A 189 -5.42 -7.75 -4.71
N PRO A 190 -4.76 -8.86 -4.30
CA PRO A 190 -3.53 -8.90 -3.50
C PRO A 190 -2.28 -8.43 -4.28
N VAL A 191 -1.24 -7.93 -3.56
CA VAL A 191 0.07 -7.59 -4.15
C VAL A 191 1.18 -8.57 -3.74
N ALA A 192 1.03 -9.23 -2.61
CA ALA A 192 1.91 -10.29 -2.11
C ALA A 192 1.17 -11.22 -1.15
N MET A 193 1.63 -12.45 -1.02
CA MET A 193 1.31 -13.34 0.08
C MET A 193 2.39 -13.15 1.15
N VAL A 194 2.00 -12.92 2.40
CA VAL A 194 2.93 -12.63 3.49
C VAL A 194 3.15 -13.88 4.34
N ALA A 195 4.42 -14.20 4.60
CA ALA A 195 4.83 -15.29 5.45
C ALA A 195 5.93 -14.82 6.41
N GLN A 196 6.13 -15.59 7.49
CA GLN A 196 7.15 -15.34 8.49
C GLN A 196 7.97 -16.61 8.69
N PHE A 197 9.29 -16.46 8.84
CA PHE A 197 10.19 -17.61 9.04
C PHE A 197 11.31 -17.24 10.01
N GLY A 198 11.65 -18.17 10.90
CA GLY A 198 12.76 -18.02 11.85
C GLY A 198 12.38 -17.46 13.21
N ASP A 199 11.30 -16.67 13.34
CA ASP A 199 10.78 -16.24 14.64
C ASP A 199 9.76 -17.27 15.15
N PRO A 200 10.06 -17.98 16.26
CA PRO A 200 9.14 -18.98 16.82
C PRO A 200 7.81 -18.41 17.27
N ARG A 201 7.78 -17.14 17.71
CA ARG A 201 6.54 -16.50 18.19
C ARG A 201 5.58 -16.20 17.04
N SER A 202 6.13 -15.85 15.91
CA SER A 202 5.36 -15.45 14.72
C SER A 202 4.97 -16.64 13.86
N ALA A 203 5.85 -17.63 13.71
CA ALA A 203 5.62 -18.77 12.81
C ALA A 203 4.90 -19.96 13.46
N GLY A 204 4.52 -19.88 14.74
CA GLY A 204 3.73 -20.89 15.42
C GLY A 204 4.49 -22.19 15.77
N SER A 205 5.82 -22.24 15.55
CA SER A 205 6.70 -23.34 15.94
C SER A 205 8.06 -22.82 16.38
N ASN A 206 8.66 -23.50 17.35
CA ASN A 206 10.01 -23.15 17.86
C ASN A 206 11.15 -23.69 17.00
N ALA A 207 10.90 -24.65 16.11
CA ALA A 207 11.92 -25.31 15.32
C ALA A 207 11.87 -24.83 13.85
N ARG A 208 12.98 -24.25 13.37
CA ARG A 208 13.10 -23.80 11.97
C ARG A 208 12.88 -24.92 10.95
N GLY A 209 13.36 -26.14 11.27
CA GLY A 209 13.13 -27.30 10.42
C GLY A 209 11.65 -27.64 10.27
N GLU A 210 10.86 -27.53 11.34
CA GLU A 210 9.42 -27.72 11.31
C GLU A 210 8.73 -26.64 10.50
N GLN A 211 9.08 -25.36 10.72
CA GLN A 211 8.57 -24.24 9.91
C GLN A 211 8.83 -24.46 8.40
N TYR A 212 10.05 -24.93 8.06
CA TYR A 212 10.45 -25.21 6.68
C TYR A 212 9.58 -26.31 6.07
N VAL A 213 9.49 -27.45 6.74
CA VAL A 213 8.69 -28.61 6.26
C VAL A 213 7.24 -28.20 6.07
N ARG A 214 6.70 -27.49 7.03
CA ARG A 214 5.30 -27.08 7.00
C ARG A 214 5.00 -26.06 5.90
N LEU A 215 5.87 -25.05 5.71
CA LEU A 215 5.73 -24.08 4.61
C LEU A 215 5.81 -24.81 3.26
N LYS A 216 6.75 -25.72 3.11
CA LYS A 216 6.90 -26.54 1.90
C LYS A 216 5.65 -27.38 1.64
N GLU A 217 5.14 -28.10 2.66
CA GLU A 217 3.96 -28.95 2.55
C GLU A 217 2.73 -28.16 2.10
N VAL A 218 2.47 -26.99 2.69
CA VAL A 218 1.33 -26.14 2.32
C VAL A 218 1.44 -25.66 0.88
N LEU A 219 2.64 -25.27 0.42
CA LEU A 219 2.86 -24.87 -0.98
C LEU A 219 2.69 -26.04 -1.96
N GLU A 220 3.16 -27.23 -1.59
CA GLU A 220 2.94 -28.47 -2.37
C GLU A 220 1.46 -28.82 -2.44
N ASP A 221 0.74 -28.74 -1.33
CA ASP A 221 -0.70 -28.98 -1.26
C ASP A 221 -1.49 -28.00 -2.11
N ALA A 222 -1.14 -26.71 -2.09
CA ALA A 222 -1.75 -25.72 -2.97
C ALA A 222 -1.53 -26.06 -4.46
N ARG A 223 -0.34 -26.56 -4.82
CA ARG A 223 -0.03 -27.00 -6.18
C ARG A 223 -0.82 -28.25 -6.59
N ILE A 224 -0.95 -29.22 -5.68
CA ILE A 224 -1.77 -30.42 -5.90
C ILE A 224 -3.24 -30.01 -6.03
N TYR A 225 -3.73 -29.18 -5.12
CA TYR A 225 -5.11 -28.68 -5.15
C TYR A 225 -5.44 -27.97 -6.48
N ALA A 226 -4.54 -27.10 -6.97
CA ALA A 226 -4.73 -26.41 -8.26
C ALA A 226 -4.94 -27.37 -9.43
N ARG A 227 -4.26 -28.53 -9.41
CA ARG A 227 -4.33 -29.55 -10.48
C ARG A 227 -5.46 -30.55 -10.30
N ARG A 228 -5.87 -30.84 -9.06
CA ARG A 228 -6.78 -31.94 -8.69
C ARG A 228 -8.00 -31.46 -7.90
N ARG A 229 -8.49 -30.25 -8.18
CA ARG A 229 -9.59 -29.62 -7.46
C ARG A 229 -10.84 -30.50 -7.37
N SER A 230 -11.25 -31.12 -8.48
CA SER A 230 -12.43 -31.99 -8.53
C SER A 230 -12.29 -33.25 -7.68
N GLU A 231 -11.08 -33.79 -7.51
CA GLU A 231 -10.83 -34.93 -6.63
C GLU A 231 -10.90 -34.52 -5.16
N PHE A 232 -10.37 -33.32 -4.83
CA PHE A 232 -10.49 -32.75 -3.49
C PHE A 232 -11.98 -32.53 -3.11
N GLU A 233 -12.77 -31.95 -4.00
CA GLU A 233 -14.21 -31.70 -3.77
C GLU A 233 -15.01 -33.01 -3.59
N ARG A 234 -14.55 -34.11 -4.14
CA ARG A 234 -15.14 -35.46 -3.96
C ARG A 234 -14.54 -36.22 -2.79
N ALA A 235 -13.70 -35.60 -1.96
CA ALA A 235 -12.98 -36.25 -0.86
C ALA A 235 -12.12 -37.47 -1.31
N GLN A 236 -11.54 -37.41 -2.52
CA GLN A 236 -10.71 -38.46 -3.11
C GLN A 236 -9.21 -38.18 -2.98
N THR A 237 -8.84 -37.14 -2.23
CA THR A 237 -7.44 -36.83 -1.91
C THR A 237 -7.12 -37.17 -0.45
N ARG A 238 -5.84 -37.20 -0.09
CA ARG A 238 -5.44 -37.17 1.32
C ARG A 238 -5.90 -35.85 1.96
N ALA A 239 -5.91 -35.80 3.29
CA ALA A 239 -6.04 -34.53 4.01
C ALA A 239 -4.89 -33.60 3.62
N PHE A 240 -5.17 -32.32 3.40
CA PHE A 240 -4.19 -31.28 3.12
C PHE A 240 -3.86 -30.50 4.40
N ALA A 241 -2.68 -29.88 4.43
CA ALA A 241 -2.17 -29.15 5.58
C ALA A 241 -2.89 -27.79 5.83
N ALA A 242 -3.71 -27.33 4.86
CA ALA A 242 -4.46 -26.08 4.96
C ALA A 242 -5.90 -26.25 4.48
N ARG A 243 -6.79 -25.36 4.92
CA ARG A 243 -8.19 -25.32 4.51
C ARG A 243 -8.31 -24.94 3.02
N ARG A 244 -9.44 -25.31 2.43
CA ARG A 244 -9.76 -25.00 1.02
C ARG A 244 -9.51 -23.54 0.65
N ALA A 245 -10.01 -22.59 1.45
CA ALA A 245 -9.87 -21.17 1.17
C ALA A 245 -8.38 -20.71 1.14
N ASP A 246 -7.56 -21.27 2.05
CA ASP A 246 -6.13 -20.96 2.12
C ASP A 246 -5.37 -21.57 0.94
N LEU A 247 -5.74 -22.80 0.52
CA LEU A 247 -5.17 -23.44 -0.68
C LEU A 247 -5.51 -22.63 -1.94
N GLU A 248 -6.76 -22.19 -2.09
CA GLU A 248 -7.20 -21.35 -3.22
C GLU A 248 -6.42 -20.03 -3.27
N ALA A 249 -6.20 -19.37 -2.13
CA ALA A 249 -5.43 -18.14 -2.03
C ALA A 249 -3.94 -18.32 -2.38
N LEU A 250 -3.38 -19.52 -2.19
CA LEU A 250 -1.99 -19.85 -2.50
C LEU A 250 -1.76 -20.24 -3.96
N ILE A 251 -2.81 -20.53 -4.74
CA ILE A 251 -2.66 -20.90 -6.17
C ILE A 251 -1.84 -19.84 -6.94
N PRO A 252 -2.13 -18.52 -6.86
CA PRO A 252 -1.32 -17.52 -7.57
C PRO A 252 0.15 -17.51 -7.17
N VAL A 253 0.47 -17.90 -5.91
CA VAL A 253 1.85 -17.98 -5.41
C VAL A 253 2.59 -19.13 -6.09
N VAL A 254 2.03 -20.33 -6.07
CA VAL A 254 2.67 -21.53 -6.64
C VAL A 254 2.68 -21.53 -8.17
N GLU A 255 1.90 -20.66 -8.79
CA GLU A 255 1.94 -20.39 -10.24
C GLU A 255 2.89 -19.23 -10.60
N GLY A 256 3.55 -18.59 -9.63
CA GLY A 256 4.48 -17.49 -9.83
C GLY A 256 3.83 -16.17 -10.27
N ARG A 257 2.50 -16.04 -10.13
CA ARG A 257 1.75 -14.80 -10.43
C ARG A 257 1.73 -13.81 -9.26
N LEU A 258 1.77 -14.30 -8.02
CA LEU A 258 1.80 -13.51 -6.79
C LEU A 258 3.12 -13.82 -6.05
N PRO A 259 3.92 -12.81 -5.64
CA PRO A 259 5.13 -13.08 -4.88
C PRO A 259 4.82 -13.51 -3.43
N LEU A 260 5.69 -14.36 -2.88
CA LEU A 260 5.75 -14.69 -1.46
C LEU A 260 6.70 -13.70 -0.78
N MET A 261 6.18 -12.87 0.09
CA MET A 261 6.93 -11.90 0.90
C MET A 261 7.22 -12.54 2.25
N VAL A 262 8.48 -12.82 2.55
CA VAL A 262 8.88 -13.55 3.76
C VAL A 262 9.67 -12.65 4.69
N ASN A 263 9.15 -12.46 5.90
CA ASN A 263 9.90 -11.80 6.98
C ASN A 263 10.89 -12.82 7.57
N VAL A 264 12.19 -12.51 7.45
CA VAL A 264 13.30 -13.40 7.84
C VAL A 264 14.59 -12.61 8.02
N ASP A 265 15.35 -12.84 9.10
CA ASP A 265 16.47 -12.01 9.50
C ASP A 265 17.84 -12.69 9.36
N GLN A 266 17.99 -13.93 9.84
CA GLN A 266 19.27 -14.60 9.87
C GLN A 266 19.69 -15.13 8.49
N SER A 267 20.98 -15.05 8.17
CA SER A 267 21.50 -15.47 6.87
C SER A 267 21.25 -16.95 6.56
N SER A 268 21.30 -17.83 7.57
CA SER A 268 20.96 -19.25 7.41
C SER A 268 19.48 -19.46 7.04
N ASP A 269 18.60 -18.66 7.65
CA ASP A 269 17.17 -18.73 7.42
C ASP A 269 16.81 -18.14 6.03
N ILE A 270 17.44 -17.03 5.66
CA ILE A 270 17.35 -16.44 4.31
C ILE A 270 17.78 -17.46 3.25
N ASP A 271 18.92 -18.15 3.46
CA ASP A 271 19.38 -19.20 2.55
C ASP A 271 18.39 -20.36 2.43
N ALA A 272 17.79 -20.79 3.54
CA ALA A 272 16.78 -21.86 3.54
C ALA A 272 15.55 -21.46 2.71
N ILE A 273 15.05 -20.23 2.88
CA ILE A 273 13.91 -19.71 2.11
C ILE A 273 14.26 -19.50 0.63
N MET A 274 15.46 -19.04 0.31
CA MET A 274 15.92 -18.94 -1.09
C MET A 274 15.94 -20.32 -1.78
N ARG A 275 16.41 -21.37 -1.08
CA ARG A 275 16.40 -22.75 -1.59
C ARG A 275 14.97 -23.24 -1.80
N LEU A 276 14.07 -23.02 -0.83
CA LEU A 276 12.67 -23.39 -0.94
C LEU A 276 11.99 -22.70 -2.11
N ALA A 277 12.18 -21.37 -2.25
CA ALA A 277 11.58 -20.60 -3.34
C ALA A 277 12.07 -21.09 -4.72
N LYS A 278 13.35 -21.43 -4.83
CA LYS A 278 13.93 -22.01 -6.07
C LYS A 278 13.32 -23.40 -6.37
N GLU A 279 13.24 -24.28 -5.36
CA GLU A 279 12.66 -25.62 -5.50
C GLU A 279 11.19 -25.56 -5.92
N MET A 280 10.46 -24.65 -5.28
CA MET A 280 9.03 -24.45 -5.51
C MET A 280 8.72 -23.50 -6.69
N ASN A 281 9.73 -22.94 -7.37
CA ASN A 281 9.57 -21.95 -8.45
C ASN A 281 8.61 -20.80 -8.04
N VAL A 282 8.80 -20.26 -6.84
CA VAL A 282 8.00 -19.17 -6.26
C VAL A 282 8.79 -17.88 -6.34
N LYS A 283 8.14 -16.78 -6.74
CA LYS A 283 8.74 -15.45 -6.66
C LYS A 283 8.88 -15.03 -5.20
N LEU A 284 10.08 -14.63 -4.80
CA LEU A 284 10.40 -14.30 -3.42
C LEU A 284 10.66 -12.81 -3.25
N ILE A 285 10.21 -12.24 -2.13
CA ILE A 285 10.61 -10.95 -1.58
C ILE A 285 11.06 -11.20 -0.15
N ILE A 286 12.25 -10.73 0.23
CA ILE A 286 12.78 -10.84 1.59
C ILE A 286 12.48 -9.55 2.36
N VAL A 287 12.03 -9.67 3.60
CA VAL A 287 11.70 -8.56 4.51
C VAL A 287 12.42 -8.73 5.84
N GLY A 288 12.73 -7.62 6.52
CA GLY A 288 13.53 -7.59 7.76
C GLY A 288 15.00 -7.68 7.42
N ALA A 289 15.44 -8.89 7.11
CA ALA A 289 16.70 -9.14 6.41
C ALA A 289 17.94 -8.64 7.14
N ALA A 290 17.96 -8.68 8.47
CA ALA A 290 19.04 -8.18 9.33
C ALA A 290 20.44 -8.63 8.90
N GLU A 291 20.57 -9.86 8.39
CA GLU A 291 21.83 -10.44 7.91
C GLU A 291 21.91 -10.62 6.38
N SER A 292 20.99 -10.02 5.61
CA SER A 292 20.97 -10.14 4.14
C SER A 292 22.25 -9.68 3.46
N TRP A 293 22.95 -8.71 4.05
CA TRP A 293 24.22 -8.21 3.56
C TRP A 293 25.31 -9.32 3.44
N LYS A 294 25.23 -10.39 4.24
CA LYS A 294 26.11 -11.58 4.13
C LYS A 294 25.84 -12.41 2.88
N LEU A 295 24.66 -12.26 2.28
CA LEU A 295 24.20 -12.98 1.09
C LEU A 295 23.95 -12.06 -0.11
N ALA A 296 24.49 -10.83 -0.08
CA ALA A 296 24.19 -9.78 -1.04
C ALA A 296 24.37 -10.23 -2.50
N ASP A 297 25.53 -10.85 -2.83
CA ASP A 297 25.81 -11.35 -4.19
C ASP A 297 24.82 -12.43 -4.63
N ARG A 298 24.38 -13.30 -3.72
CA ARG A 298 23.45 -14.38 -4.02
C ARG A 298 22.02 -13.85 -4.25
N LEU A 299 21.62 -12.87 -3.44
CA LEU A 299 20.33 -12.18 -3.58
C LEU A 299 20.28 -11.40 -4.90
N ALA A 300 21.38 -10.71 -5.24
CA ALA A 300 21.53 -10.02 -6.52
C ALA A 300 21.46 -10.97 -7.71
N ALA A 301 22.24 -12.06 -7.69
CA ALA A 301 22.24 -13.07 -8.75
C ALA A 301 20.88 -13.75 -8.94
N ALA A 302 20.12 -13.93 -7.86
CA ALA A 302 18.77 -14.48 -7.91
C ALA A 302 17.71 -13.43 -8.28
N GLY A 303 18.05 -12.14 -8.35
CA GLY A 303 17.12 -11.04 -8.63
C GLY A 303 16.06 -10.84 -7.57
N ILE A 304 16.31 -11.31 -6.33
CA ILE A 304 15.36 -11.26 -5.21
C ILE A 304 15.37 -9.85 -4.59
N PRO A 305 14.22 -9.15 -4.54
CA PRO A 305 14.13 -7.89 -3.85
C PRO A 305 14.26 -8.05 -2.32
N VAL A 306 14.94 -7.08 -1.69
CA VAL A 306 15.17 -7.05 -0.25
C VAL A 306 14.60 -5.77 0.33
N ILE A 307 13.68 -5.90 1.29
CA ILE A 307 13.09 -4.79 2.04
C ILE A 307 13.83 -4.67 3.37
N VAL A 308 14.47 -3.52 3.60
CA VAL A 308 15.27 -3.26 4.81
C VAL A 308 14.92 -1.88 5.40
N GLY A 309 15.07 -1.74 6.72
CA GLY A 309 15.05 -0.46 7.42
C GLY A 309 16.47 0.01 7.72
N SER A 310 16.72 1.31 7.61
CA SER A 310 18.05 1.89 7.85
C SER A 310 18.22 2.43 9.27
N MET A 311 17.12 2.74 9.97
CA MET A 311 17.17 3.23 11.35
C MET A 311 17.25 2.10 12.39
N ASP A 312 17.02 0.85 12.00
CA ASP A 312 17.11 -0.31 12.89
C ASP A 312 18.59 -0.71 13.12
N ASN A 313 19.28 0.03 13.95
CA ASN A 313 20.69 -0.18 14.25
C ASN A 313 20.94 -0.87 15.60
N LEU A 314 19.91 -1.04 16.41
CA LEU A 314 20.00 -1.74 17.69
C LEU A 314 19.29 -3.10 17.58
N PRO A 315 19.98 -4.20 17.86
CA PRO A 315 19.35 -5.52 17.86
C PRO A 315 18.22 -5.59 18.88
N GLN A 316 17.02 -5.89 18.43
CA GLN A 316 15.85 -6.05 19.30
C GLN A 316 15.60 -7.51 19.71
N SER A 317 16.25 -8.44 19.01
CA SER A 317 16.15 -9.87 19.25
C SER A 317 17.46 -10.56 18.88
N PHE A 318 17.59 -11.83 19.25
CA PHE A 318 18.75 -12.64 18.88
C PHE A 318 18.87 -12.81 17.34
N SER A 319 17.75 -12.85 16.63
CA SER A 319 17.75 -12.98 15.16
C SER A 319 18.21 -11.72 14.44
N THR A 320 18.17 -10.56 15.09
CA THR A 320 18.57 -9.26 14.52
C THR A 320 19.94 -8.76 14.99
N LEU A 321 20.74 -9.62 15.65
CA LEU A 321 22.10 -9.26 16.10
C LEU A 321 23.03 -8.79 14.96
N GLY A 322 22.77 -9.25 13.73
CA GLY A 322 23.51 -8.86 12.54
C GLY A 322 23.06 -7.58 11.85
N ASN A 323 22.15 -6.82 12.47
CA ASN A 323 21.71 -5.52 11.93
C ASN A 323 22.88 -4.57 11.70
N ARG A 324 22.80 -3.84 10.58
CA ARG A 324 23.81 -2.84 10.17
C ARG A 324 23.13 -1.68 9.48
N GLN A 325 23.54 -0.46 9.79
CA GLN A 325 23.04 0.74 9.13
C GLN A 325 23.45 0.85 7.66
N ASP A 326 24.62 0.28 7.30
CA ASP A 326 25.13 0.26 5.92
C ASP A 326 24.66 -0.97 5.10
N ALA A 327 23.74 -1.79 5.63
CA ALA A 327 23.25 -2.99 4.94
C ALA A 327 22.65 -2.64 3.56
N ALA A 328 21.86 -1.57 3.43
CA ALA A 328 21.30 -1.12 2.17
C ALA A 328 22.39 -0.78 1.13
N ALA A 329 23.48 -0.11 1.56
CA ALA A 329 24.61 0.22 0.70
C ALA A 329 25.40 -1.01 0.27
N LEU A 330 25.57 -2.01 1.16
CA LEU A 330 26.22 -3.28 0.83
C LEU A 330 25.41 -4.06 -0.20
N LEU A 331 24.11 -4.19 0.00
CA LEU A 331 23.19 -4.85 -0.92
C LEU A 331 23.20 -4.17 -2.30
N GLN A 332 23.09 -2.84 -2.33
CA GLN A 332 23.09 -2.07 -3.57
C GLN A 332 24.40 -2.21 -4.35
N ARG A 333 25.57 -2.20 -3.67
CA ARG A 333 26.89 -2.41 -4.30
C ARG A 333 27.03 -3.80 -4.93
N ALA A 334 26.39 -4.81 -4.36
CA ALA A 334 26.32 -6.15 -4.93
C ALA A 334 25.31 -6.25 -6.10
N GLY A 335 24.56 -5.20 -6.40
CA GLY A 335 23.52 -5.19 -7.44
C GLY A 335 22.17 -5.75 -7.01
N ALA A 336 21.94 -5.96 -5.72
CA ALA A 336 20.64 -6.40 -5.21
C ALA A 336 19.58 -5.30 -5.35
N LYS A 337 18.32 -5.71 -5.50
CA LYS A 337 17.16 -4.81 -5.56
C LYS A 337 16.77 -4.39 -4.14
N VAL A 338 17.18 -3.19 -3.74
CA VAL A 338 16.92 -2.65 -2.40
C VAL A 338 15.63 -1.84 -2.40
N VAL A 339 14.79 -2.09 -1.40
CA VAL A 339 13.62 -1.28 -1.03
C VAL A 339 13.78 -0.86 0.42
N LEU A 340 13.64 0.43 0.70
CA LEU A 340 13.66 0.95 2.06
C LEU A 340 12.24 1.12 2.60
N ILE A 341 12.10 0.94 3.92
CA ILE A 341 10.88 1.20 4.66
C ILE A 341 11.12 2.20 5.77
N GLY A 342 10.13 3.01 6.06
CA GLY A 342 10.20 4.03 7.12
C GLY A 342 9.64 3.50 8.41
N ASN A 343 10.29 2.57 9.02
CA ASN A 343 9.94 2.01 10.33
C ASN A 343 10.21 0.51 10.39
N GLY A 344 11.40 0.12 10.42
CA GLY A 344 11.96 -1.24 10.51
C GLY A 344 11.06 -2.46 10.72
N SER A 345 10.02 -2.35 11.55
CA SER A 345 9.12 -3.46 11.88
C SER A 345 7.76 -3.45 11.16
N GLY A 346 7.38 -2.34 10.51
CA GLY A 346 6.06 -2.20 9.86
C GLY A 346 4.86 -2.15 10.82
N GLU A 347 5.10 -2.21 12.13
CA GLU A 347 4.03 -2.36 13.13
C GLU A 347 3.37 -1.05 13.57
N GLU A 348 4.03 0.09 13.34
CA GLU A 348 3.59 1.39 13.86
C GLU A 348 3.14 2.33 12.72
N GLY A 349 1.84 2.40 12.46
CA GLY A 349 1.27 3.19 11.38
C GLY A 349 1.68 4.67 11.37
N PHE A 350 1.93 5.29 12.54
CA PHE A 350 2.31 6.71 12.62
C PHE A 350 3.74 7.00 12.14
N ASN A 351 4.63 6.01 12.12
CA ASN A 351 6.01 6.16 11.64
C ASN A 351 6.15 6.03 10.12
N VAL A 352 5.10 5.67 9.41
CA VAL A 352 5.09 5.56 7.93
C VAL A 352 5.64 6.80 7.24
N ARG A 353 5.38 7.98 7.80
CA ARG A 353 5.87 9.28 7.35
C ARG A 353 7.39 9.44 7.42
N ASN A 354 8.09 8.62 8.22
CA ASN A 354 9.54 8.71 8.42
C ASN A 354 10.35 8.12 7.25
N LEU A 355 9.69 7.58 6.22
CA LEU A 355 10.33 6.92 5.08
C LEU A 355 11.47 7.75 4.45
N LYS A 356 11.28 9.07 4.30
CA LYS A 356 12.30 9.98 3.78
C LYS A 356 13.55 10.06 4.69
N TYR A 357 13.36 9.96 6.01
CA TYR A 357 14.46 9.99 6.96
C TYR A 357 15.24 8.68 6.99
N ASP A 358 14.56 7.53 6.84
CA ASP A 358 15.22 6.24 6.62
C ASP A 358 16.10 6.27 5.37
N ALA A 359 15.61 6.84 4.27
CA ALA A 359 16.39 7.02 3.06
C ALA A 359 17.60 7.95 3.29
N GLY A 360 17.43 9.05 4.02
CA GLY A 360 18.52 9.95 4.41
C GLY A 360 19.58 9.27 5.29
N VAL A 361 19.17 8.44 6.25
CA VAL A 361 20.08 7.62 7.07
C VAL A 361 20.84 6.64 6.18
N ALA A 362 20.18 5.96 5.24
CA ALA A 362 20.85 5.06 4.30
C ALA A 362 21.93 5.79 3.47
N VAL A 363 21.65 7.03 3.04
CA VAL A 363 22.65 7.88 2.35
C VAL A 363 23.83 8.20 3.25
N ALA A 364 23.58 8.58 4.50
CA ALA A 364 24.64 8.84 5.47
C ALA A 364 25.56 7.62 5.72
N TYR A 365 25.02 6.39 5.53
CA TYR A 365 25.76 5.14 5.64
C TYR A 365 26.19 4.56 4.28
N GLY A 366 26.25 5.38 3.24
CA GLY A 366 26.94 5.07 1.98
C GLY A 366 26.07 4.54 0.84
N LEU A 367 24.74 4.62 0.96
CA LEU A 367 23.85 4.40 -0.18
C LEU A 367 23.89 5.66 -1.09
N PRO A 368 24.11 5.56 -2.40
CA PRO A 368 24.02 6.72 -3.29
C PRO A 368 22.64 7.40 -3.19
N TRP A 369 22.61 8.74 -3.24
CA TRP A 369 21.38 9.51 -3.08
C TRP A 369 20.26 9.09 -4.07
N ASP A 370 20.62 8.93 -5.35
CA ASP A 370 19.66 8.49 -6.38
C ASP A 370 19.15 7.07 -6.12
N ALA A 371 19.99 6.17 -5.60
CA ALA A 371 19.59 4.84 -5.20
C ALA A 371 18.64 4.87 -3.99
N ALA A 372 18.87 5.78 -3.04
CA ALA A 372 18.00 5.97 -1.89
C ALA A 372 16.62 6.48 -2.34
N LEU A 373 16.54 7.48 -3.20
CA LEU A 373 15.25 7.95 -3.75
C LEU A 373 14.55 6.84 -4.55
N ARG A 374 15.29 6.11 -5.37
CA ARG A 374 14.76 4.98 -6.13
C ARG A 374 14.20 3.89 -5.20
N SER A 375 14.86 3.61 -4.08
CA SER A 375 14.46 2.56 -3.13
C SER A 375 13.15 2.83 -2.39
N ILE A 376 12.67 4.07 -2.39
CA ILE A 376 11.39 4.49 -1.79
C ILE A 376 10.36 4.99 -2.82
N THR A 377 10.65 4.81 -4.12
CA THR A 377 9.75 5.21 -5.22
C THR A 377 9.62 4.12 -6.28
N LEU A 378 10.58 4.01 -7.20
CA LEU A 378 10.49 3.09 -8.34
C LEU A 378 10.79 1.64 -7.98
N SER A 379 11.77 1.35 -7.11
CA SER A 379 12.08 -0.02 -6.70
C SER A 379 10.90 -0.75 -6.07
N PRO A 380 10.14 -0.15 -5.12
CA PRO A 380 8.92 -0.76 -4.61
C PRO A 380 7.86 -0.96 -5.70
N ALA A 381 7.69 -0.02 -6.62
CA ALA A 381 6.74 -0.16 -7.72
C ALA A 381 7.11 -1.32 -8.67
N GLU A 382 8.40 -1.50 -8.96
CA GLU A 382 8.92 -2.64 -9.74
C GLU A 382 8.69 -3.96 -9.02
N MET A 383 9.02 -4.00 -7.73
CA MET A 383 8.85 -5.18 -6.87
C MET A 383 7.39 -5.66 -6.82
N LEU A 384 6.44 -4.73 -6.75
CA LEU A 384 5.01 -5.00 -6.69
C LEU A 384 4.35 -5.18 -8.07
N GLY A 385 5.11 -5.01 -9.16
CA GLY A 385 4.61 -5.11 -10.53
C GLY A 385 3.62 -4.01 -10.91
N VAL A 386 3.82 -2.79 -10.40
CA VAL A 386 2.99 -1.60 -10.68
C VAL A 386 3.81 -0.42 -11.26
N ALA A 387 5.07 -0.65 -11.60
CA ALA A 387 5.96 0.37 -12.12
C ALA A 387 5.52 0.96 -13.48
N ASN A 388 4.57 0.32 -14.17
CA ASN A 388 3.91 0.87 -15.35
C ASN A 388 2.93 2.01 -15.01
N ARG A 389 2.57 2.21 -13.73
CA ARG A 389 1.62 3.24 -13.30
C ARG A 389 2.20 4.25 -12.33
N ILE A 390 3.02 3.84 -11.36
CA ILE A 390 3.54 4.70 -10.28
C ILE A 390 5.05 4.52 -10.10
N GLY A 391 5.67 5.34 -9.25
CA GLY A 391 7.07 5.23 -8.82
C GLY A 391 8.07 6.04 -9.66
N SER A 392 7.66 6.66 -10.73
CA SER A 392 8.52 7.55 -11.55
C SER A 392 7.72 8.66 -12.23
N LEU A 393 8.39 9.78 -12.58
CA LEU A 393 7.78 10.85 -13.34
C LEU A 393 8.00 10.61 -14.83
N GLN A 394 7.09 9.86 -15.44
CA GLN A 394 7.11 9.57 -16.88
C GLN A 394 5.71 9.77 -17.49
N PRO A 395 5.63 10.15 -18.78
CA PRO A 395 4.35 10.22 -19.47
C PRO A 395 3.58 8.89 -19.39
N GLY A 396 2.26 8.99 -19.14
CA GLY A 396 1.36 7.86 -18.98
C GLY A 396 1.22 7.34 -17.53
N ARG A 397 2.11 7.72 -16.61
CA ARG A 397 2.03 7.35 -15.19
C ARG A 397 0.94 8.15 -14.47
N ASP A 398 0.46 7.60 -13.37
CA ASP A 398 -0.39 8.32 -12.43
C ASP A 398 0.39 9.49 -11.83
N ALA A 399 -0.24 10.64 -11.72
CA ALA A 399 0.40 11.84 -11.21
C ALA A 399 0.46 11.81 -9.68
N ASN A 400 1.25 10.88 -9.13
CA ASN A 400 1.65 10.82 -7.73
C ASN A 400 2.96 11.59 -7.62
N ILE A 401 2.89 12.86 -7.18
CA ILE A 401 3.98 13.83 -7.26
C ILE A 401 4.09 14.59 -5.94
N VAL A 402 5.33 14.84 -5.50
CA VAL A 402 5.60 15.69 -4.34
C VAL A 402 6.51 16.83 -4.73
N VAL A 403 6.15 18.05 -4.28
CA VAL A 403 6.99 19.24 -4.35
C VAL A 403 7.55 19.53 -2.96
N TRP A 404 8.87 19.63 -2.88
CA TRP A 404 9.64 19.80 -1.66
C TRP A 404 10.33 21.18 -1.64
N SER A 405 10.44 21.80 -0.48
CA SER A 405 11.18 23.07 -0.33
C SER A 405 12.69 22.95 -0.56
N GLY A 406 13.22 21.74 -0.65
CA GLY A 406 14.64 21.40 -0.85
C GLY A 406 14.84 19.89 -0.98
N ASP A 407 16.01 19.39 -0.62
CA ASP A 407 16.31 17.96 -0.60
C ASP A 407 15.36 17.22 0.36
N PRO A 408 14.57 16.21 -0.11
CA PRO A 408 13.61 15.49 0.72
C PRO A 408 14.25 14.75 1.90
N PHE A 409 15.55 14.47 1.87
CA PHE A 409 16.24 13.74 2.93
C PHE A 409 16.76 14.65 4.06
N GLU A 410 16.68 15.98 3.89
CA GLU A 410 17.05 16.94 4.91
C GLU A 410 15.89 17.22 5.87
N PHE A 411 16.17 17.26 7.18
CA PHE A 411 15.16 17.50 8.22
C PHE A 411 14.45 18.85 8.09
N THR A 412 15.13 19.87 7.56
CA THR A 412 14.57 21.21 7.37
C THR A 412 13.62 21.30 6.19
N THR A 413 13.66 20.34 5.29
CA THR A 413 12.83 20.29 4.08
C THR A 413 11.37 20.01 4.43
N LYS A 414 10.50 20.83 3.84
CA LYS A 414 9.05 20.72 3.99
C LYS A 414 8.44 20.21 2.68
N VAL A 415 7.37 19.46 2.82
CA VAL A 415 6.48 19.18 1.71
C VAL A 415 5.62 20.42 1.47
N GLU A 416 5.54 20.88 0.23
CA GLU A 416 4.72 22.03 -0.14
C GLU A 416 3.46 21.61 -0.90
N HIS A 417 3.58 20.64 -1.81
CA HIS A 417 2.44 20.08 -2.52
C HIS A 417 2.55 18.57 -2.62
N VAL A 418 1.42 17.89 -2.42
CA VAL A 418 1.27 16.45 -2.66
C VAL A 418 0.12 16.25 -3.62
N LEU A 419 0.42 15.65 -4.76
CA LEU A 419 -0.58 15.22 -5.72
C LEU A 419 -0.66 13.69 -5.71
N ILE A 420 -1.88 13.15 -5.61
CA ILE A 420 -2.16 11.73 -5.78
C ILE A 420 -3.20 11.59 -6.89
N ARG A 421 -2.86 10.84 -7.92
CA ARG A 421 -3.68 10.72 -9.15
C ARG A 421 -4.07 12.10 -9.71
N GLY A 422 -3.11 13.05 -9.66
CA GLY A 422 -3.30 14.41 -10.17
C GLY A 422 -4.21 15.31 -9.35
N ARG A 423 -4.63 14.90 -8.17
CA ARG A 423 -5.41 15.72 -7.24
C ARG A 423 -4.54 16.15 -6.07
N GLU A 424 -4.57 17.41 -5.72
CA GLU A 424 -3.91 17.89 -4.51
C GLU A 424 -4.65 17.37 -3.27
N VAL A 425 -3.91 16.73 -2.36
CA VAL A 425 -4.49 16.00 -1.23
C VAL A 425 -4.05 16.54 0.13
N ALA A 426 -3.43 17.73 0.16
CA ALA A 426 -3.05 18.37 1.40
C ALA A 426 -4.29 18.65 2.27
N GLN A 427 -4.31 18.08 3.47
CA GLN A 427 -5.36 18.28 4.46
C GLN A 427 -4.72 18.47 5.82
N PRO A 428 -5.32 19.32 6.70
CA PRO A 428 -4.87 19.42 8.08
C PRO A 428 -4.86 18.04 8.75
N SER A 429 -3.79 17.72 9.45
CA SER A 429 -3.75 16.55 10.31
C SER A 429 -4.60 16.77 11.57
N ARG A 430 -4.94 15.68 12.27
CA ARG A 430 -5.60 15.80 13.58
C ARG A 430 -4.78 16.64 14.56
N GLN A 431 -3.45 16.59 14.47
CA GLN A 431 -2.55 17.41 15.28
C GLN A 431 -2.69 18.90 14.94
N ASP A 432 -2.81 19.26 13.66
CA ASP A 432 -3.02 20.63 13.22
C ASP A 432 -4.38 21.16 13.72
N GLU A 433 -5.42 20.38 13.61
CA GLU A 433 -6.75 20.71 14.13
C GLU A 433 -6.73 20.93 15.65
N LEU A 434 -6.06 20.05 16.41
CA LEU A 434 -5.91 20.18 17.85
C LEU A 434 -5.07 21.41 18.21
N MET A 435 -3.98 21.66 17.49
CA MET A 435 -3.17 22.86 17.65
C MET A 435 -4.02 24.13 17.48
N GLN A 436 -4.81 24.20 16.39
CA GLN A 436 -5.68 25.34 16.15
C GLN A 436 -6.76 25.50 17.24
N ARG A 437 -7.36 24.38 17.66
CA ARG A 437 -8.40 24.37 18.71
C ARG A 437 -7.86 24.91 20.06
N TYR A 438 -6.65 24.51 20.44
CA TYR A 438 -6.07 24.82 21.74
C TYR A 438 -5.04 25.95 21.72
N LYS A 439 -4.85 26.62 20.60
CA LYS A 439 -3.95 27.75 20.44
C LYS A 439 -4.31 28.91 21.37
N THR A 440 -5.58 29.06 21.73
CA THR A 440 -6.06 30.02 22.72
C THR A 440 -6.85 29.28 23.79
N TYR A 441 -6.54 29.56 25.07
CA TYR A 441 -7.32 29.01 26.17
C TYR A 441 -8.75 29.55 26.14
N PRO A 442 -9.77 28.70 26.42
CA PRO A 442 -11.13 29.16 26.62
C PRO A 442 -11.18 30.27 27.69
N PRO A 443 -12.04 31.27 27.60
CA PRO A 443 -12.14 32.37 28.55
C PRO A 443 -12.26 31.93 30.03
N ALA A 444 -12.90 30.78 30.27
CA ALA A 444 -13.05 30.18 31.61
C ALA A 444 -11.72 29.76 32.27
N TYR A 445 -10.64 29.58 31.50
CA TYR A 445 -9.33 29.21 32.01
C TYR A 445 -8.35 30.38 32.07
N ARG A 446 -8.75 31.59 31.65
CA ARG A 446 -7.98 32.80 31.90
C ARG A 446 -8.07 33.13 33.38
N LYS A 447 -6.96 32.99 34.12
CA LYS A 447 -6.91 33.48 35.49
C LYS A 447 -7.33 34.95 35.51
N PRO A 448 -8.14 35.38 36.52
CA PRO A 448 -8.51 36.76 36.67
C PRO A 448 -7.29 37.66 36.82
#